data_d50d1841cc8df2d1249c8128c570ab8d
#
_entry.id   d50d1841cc8df2d1249c8128c570ab8d
#
_cell.length_a   1.000
_cell.length_b   1.000
_cell.length_c   1.000
_cell.angle_alpha   90.00
_cell.angle_beta   90.00
_cell.angle_gamma   90.00
#
_symmetry.space_group_name_H-M   'P 1'
#
loop_
_entity.id
_entity.type
_entity.pdbx_description
1 polymer ?
#
loop_
_entity_poly.entity_id
_entity_poly.type
_entity_poly.pdbx_seq_one_letter_code
_entity_poly.pdbx_strand_id
1 'polypeptide(L)'
;MSTLLITIIPSLLIFCYFYFSDKFKEPKLTVAIVFVLGILICFPAGIVNSFIIDNFQQDTDFSERLYSSFLTAAWVEELLKFFVLYFIVLRRSEFNEPMDGIVYGVTVSLGFATYENYDYVFYWAKEWDIDPYQLALWRSYSAIPLHGLCGVVMGFYFGLYSFTAKYKYLILSLLIPYLAHGFYNFLGYPGCFIILGMLVIFTIALHSHFKKLQSKKSKETEVKKI
;
A
#
# COMPACT_ATOMS: atom_id res chain seq x y z
N MET A 1 -5.29 -18.05 18.63
CA MET A 1 -5.10 -16.59 18.48
C MET A 1 -6.46 -16.00 18.12
N SER A 2 -6.87 -14.87 18.67
CA SER A 2 -8.20 -14.32 18.33
C SER A 2 -8.22 -13.85 16.88
N THR A 3 -9.37 -13.95 16.19
CA THR A 3 -9.58 -13.48 14.82
C THR A 3 -9.10 -12.03 14.66
N LEU A 4 -9.40 -11.17 15.64
CA LEU A 4 -8.98 -9.76 15.64
C LEU A 4 -7.45 -9.61 15.56
N LEU A 5 -6.68 -10.42 16.27
CA LEU A 5 -5.22 -10.35 16.23
C LEU A 5 -4.68 -10.75 14.84
N ILE A 6 -5.24 -11.79 14.21
CA ILE A 6 -4.87 -12.18 12.84
C ILE A 6 -5.21 -11.07 11.85
N THR A 7 -6.29 -10.37 12.07
CA THR A 7 -6.75 -9.26 11.21
C THR A 7 -5.80 -8.06 11.23
N ILE A 8 -5.20 -7.74 12.39
CA ILE A 8 -4.44 -6.49 12.60
C ILE A 8 -2.93 -6.69 12.61
N ILE A 9 -2.43 -7.74 13.29
CA ILE A 9 -0.99 -7.93 13.53
C ILE A 9 -0.16 -7.96 12.23
N PRO A 10 -0.56 -8.62 11.13
CA PRO A 10 0.25 -8.67 9.91
C PRO A 10 0.56 -7.29 9.33
N SER A 11 -0.42 -6.37 9.34
CA SER A 11 -0.20 -4.98 8.90
C SER A 11 0.85 -4.28 9.78
N LEU A 12 0.76 -4.45 11.10
CA LEU A 12 1.71 -3.85 12.04
C LEU A 12 3.12 -4.44 11.89
N LEU A 13 3.24 -5.75 11.66
CA LEU A 13 4.54 -6.39 11.45
C LEU A 13 5.25 -5.87 10.19
N ILE A 14 4.52 -5.78 9.07
CA ILE A 14 5.07 -5.24 7.82
C ILE A 14 5.42 -3.76 8.01
N PHE A 15 4.56 -2.96 8.64
CA PHE A 15 4.84 -1.57 8.98
C PHE A 15 6.12 -1.43 9.82
N CYS A 16 6.24 -2.19 10.91
CA CYS A 16 7.41 -2.17 11.78
C CYS A 16 8.69 -2.51 11.00
N TYR A 17 8.63 -3.51 10.12
CA TYR A 17 9.79 -3.87 9.30
C TYR A 17 10.30 -2.68 8.47
N PHE A 18 9.43 -1.98 7.73
CA PHE A 18 9.84 -0.86 6.90
C PHE A 18 10.24 0.36 7.73
N TYR A 19 9.49 0.70 8.78
CA TYR A 19 9.83 1.79 9.69
C TYR A 19 11.19 1.58 10.36
N PHE A 20 11.49 0.37 10.87
CA PHE A 20 12.76 0.09 11.53
C PHE A 20 13.91 -0.16 10.55
N SER A 21 13.64 -0.47 9.29
CA SER A 21 14.67 -0.62 8.25
C SER A 21 15.24 0.70 7.77
N ASP A 22 14.51 1.78 7.93
CA ASP A 22 14.96 3.13 7.66
C ASP A 22 16.05 3.54 8.67
N LYS A 23 17.13 4.17 8.19
CA LYS A 23 18.25 4.63 9.02
C LYS A 23 17.96 5.95 9.72
N PHE A 24 17.25 6.85 9.06
CA PHE A 24 16.90 8.17 9.55
C PHE A 24 15.40 8.25 9.82
N LYS A 25 15.01 7.77 11.02
CA LYS A 25 13.62 7.53 11.40
C LYS A 25 12.70 8.73 11.22
N GLU A 26 11.57 8.50 10.59
CA GLU A 26 10.50 9.47 10.51
C GLU A 26 9.85 9.75 11.87
N PRO A 27 9.37 10.98 12.11
CA PRO A 27 8.71 11.34 13.37
C PRO A 27 7.47 10.48 13.60
N LYS A 28 7.39 9.86 14.79
CA LYS A 28 6.29 8.94 15.13
C LYS A 28 4.91 9.57 14.99
N LEU A 29 4.78 10.86 15.29
CA LEU A 29 3.50 11.58 15.17
C LEU A 29 3.07 11.69 13.71
N THR A 30 3.98 12.06 12.80
CA THR A 30 3.69 12.17 11.35
C THR A 30 3.33 10.81 10.78
N VAL A 31 4.06 9.76 11.15
CA VAL A 31 3.77 8.39 10.76
C VAL A 31 2.39 7.94 11.27
N ALA A 32 2.06 8.22 12.54
CA ALA A 32 0.75 7.90 13.09
C ALA A 32 -0.38 8.64 12.37
N ILE A 33 -0.20 9.92 12.03
CA ILE A 33 -1.17 10.70 11.25
C ILE A 33 -1.38 10.06 9.88
N VAL A 34 -0.31 9.70 9.17
CA VAL A 34 -0.41 9.09 7.83
C VAL A 34 -1.09 7.72 7.90
N PHE A 35 -0.83 6.93 8.95
CA PHE A 35 -1.51 5.65 9.17
C PHE A 35 -3.01 5.84 9.39
N VAL A 36 -3.40 6.80 10.23
CA VAL A 36 -4.81 7.14 10.47
C VAL A 36 -5.49 7.67 9.21
N LEU A 37 -4.80 8.49 8.41
CA LEU A 37 -5.30 8.93 7.10
C LEU A 37 -5.53 7.73 6.17
N GLY A 38 -4.65 6.72 6.19
CA GLY A 38 -4.85 5.45 5.48
C GLY A 38 -6.16 4.78 5.88
N ILE A 39 -6.46 4.70 7.18
CA ILE A 39 -7.75 4.20 7.67
C ILE A 39 -8.92 5.04 7.15
N LEU A 40 -8.82 6.36 7.27
CA LEU A 40 -9.91 7.26 6.95
C LEU A 40 -10.29 7.28 5.45
N ILE A 41 -9.34 7.09 4.55
CA ILE A 41 -9.62 7.06 3.11
C ILE A 41 -10.36 5.78 2.65
N CYS A 42 -10.49 4.76 3.50
CA CYS A 42 -11.34 3.60 3.20
C CYS A 42 -12.82 4.00 3.07
N PHE A 43 -13.28 4.98 3.85
CA PHE A 43 -14.68 5.42 3.78
C PHE A 43 -15.04 6.04 2.42
N PRO A 44 -14.34 7.06 1.91
CA PRO A 44 -14.61 7.55 0.55
C PRO A 44 -14.33 6.49 -0.52
N ALA A 45 -13.38 5.58 -0.34
CA ALA A 45 -13.17 4.46 -1.27
C ALA A 45 -14.42 3.58 -1.37
N GLY A 46 -14.99 3.17 -0.24
CA GLY A 46 -16.22 2.38 -0.20
C GLY A 46 -17.40 3.09 -0.87
N ILE A 47 -17.60 4.39 -0.60
CA ILE A 47 -18.66 5.19 -1.23
C ILE A 47 -18.50 5.24 -2.75
N VAL A 48 -17.30 5.53 -3.24
CA VAL A 48 -17.03 5.61 -4.68
C VAL A 48 -17.17 4.25 -5.35
N ASN A 49 -16.67 3.18 -4.73
CA ASN A 49 -16.80 1.82 -5.23
C ASN A 49 -18.26 1.38 -5.34
N SER A 50 -19.07 1.62 -4.30
CA SER A 50 -20.51 1.33 -4.34
C SER A 50 -21.21 2.11 -5.44
N PHE A 51 -20.95 3.43 -5.56
CA PHE A 51 -21.51 4.25 -6.63
C PHE A 51 -21.18 3.70 -8.02
N ILE A 52 -19.92 3.29 -8.23
CA ILE A 52 -19.49 2.74 -9.52
C ILE A 52 -20.21 1.41 -9.80
N ILE A 53 -20.27 0.50 -8.83
CA ILE A 53 -20.92 -0.81 -8.98
C ILE A 53 -22.42 -0.65 -9.29
N ASP A 54 -23.09 0.23 -8.57
CA ASP A 54 -24.54 0.43 -8.71
C ASP A 54 -24.94 1.07 -10.05
N ASN A 55 -24.07 1.91 -10.64
CA ASN A 55 -24.42 2.67 -11.85
C ASN A 55 -23.83 2.11 -13.15
N PHE A 56 -22.88 1.17 -13.08
CA PHE A 56 -22.21 0.63 -14.26
C PHE A 56 -22.25 -0.89 -14.27
N GLN A 57 -23.42 -1.45 -14.55
CA GLN A 57 -23.59 -2.90 -14.70
C GLN A 57 -22.88 -3.41 -15.96
N GLN A 58 -22.33 -4.60 -15.86
CA GLN A 58 -21.59 -5.26 -16.94
C GLN A 58 -22.38 -6.45 -17.49
N ASP A 59 -22.29 -6.66 -18.81
CA ASP A 59 -23.08 -7.66 -19.51
C ASP A 59 -22.51 -9.08 -19.41
N THR A 60 -21.26 -9.23 -19.00
CA THR A 60 -20.58 -10.53 -18.92
C THR A 60 -19.75 -10.66 -17.65
N ASP A 61 -19.60 -11.89 -17.13
CA ASP A 61 -18.77 -12.20 -15.96
C ASP A 61 -17.31 -11.73 -16.15
N PHE A 62 -16.79 -11.80 -17.37
CA PHE A 62 -15.43 -11.32 -17.67
C PHE A 62 -15.33 -9.79 -17.55
N SER A 63 -16.28 -9.05 -18.13
CA SER A 63 -16.29 -7.60 -18.06
C SER A 63 -16.54 -7.12 -16.63
N GLU A 64 -17.42 -7.77 -15.89
CA GLU A 64 -17.67 -7.48 -14.48
C GLU A 64 -16.40 -7.69 -13.64
N ARG A 65 -15.71 -8.82 -13.82
CA ARG A 65 -14.46 -9.11 -13.12
C ARG A 65 -13.34 -8.10 -13.47
N LEU A 66 -13.22 -7.75 -14.76
CA LEU A 66 -12.24 -6.73 -15.19
C LEU A 66 -12.55 -5.39 -14.58
N TYR A 67 -13.79 -4.98 -14.61
CA TYR A 67 -14.27 -3.70 -14.13
C TYR A 67 -14.13 -3.58 -12.60
N SER A 68 -14.59 -4.58 -11.85
CA SER A 68 -14.48 -4.61 -10.39
C SER A 68 -13.02 -4.62 -9.92
N SER A 69 -12.14 -5.35 -10.61
CA SER A 69 -10.74 -5.46 -10.21
C SER A 69 -9.95 -4.18 -10.49
N PHE A 70 -10.14 -3.56 -11.65
CA PHE A 70 -9.31 -2.44 -12.08
C PHE A 70 -9.95 -1.08 -11.80
N LEU A 71 -11.23 -0.89 -12.11
CA LEU A 71 -11.85 0.43 -12.04
C LEU A 71 -12.38 0.75 -10.64
N THR A 72 -12.97 -0.23 -9.93
CA THR A 72 -13.42 0.01 -8.56
C THR A 72 -12.26 -0.16 -7.57
N ALA A 73 -11.93 -1.37 -7.17
CA ALA A 73 -10.96 -1.60 -6.11
C ALA A 73 -9.60 -0.93 -6.40
N ALA A 74 -8.86 -1.39 -7.42
CA ALA A 74 -7.47 -0.97 -7.60
C ALA A 74 -7.33 0.53 -7.89
N TRP A 75 -8.14 1.08 -8.84
CA TRP A 75 -8.01 2.48 -9.22
C TRP A 75 -8.36 3.43 -8.07
N VAL A 76 -9.52 3.25 -7.47
CA VAL A 76 -10.01 4.13 -6.41
C VAL A 76 -9.09 4.11 -5.20
N GLU A 77 -8.68 2.91 -4.78
CA GLU A 77 -7.87 2.75 -3.58
C GLU A 77 -6.45 3.28 -3.75
N GLU A 78 -5.77 2.92 -4.85
CA GLU A 78 -4.40 3.38 -5.07
C GLU A 78 -4.35 4.90 -5.33
N LEU A 79 -5.38 5.47 -5.99
CA LEU A 79 -5.49 6.90 -6.20
C LEU A 79 -5.66 7.67 -4.87
N LEU A 80 -6.48 7.18 -3.95
CA LEU A 80 -6.67 7.81 -2.65
C LEU A 80 -5.40 7.73 -1.78
N LYS A 81 -4.70 6.60 -1.78
CA LYS A 81 -3.40 6.45 -1.11
C LYS A 81 -2.36 7.41 -1.69
N PHE A 82 -2.31 7.50 -3.02
CA PHE A 82 -1.45 8.46 -3.72
C PHE A 82 -1.78 9.92 -3.35
N PHE A 83 -3.05 10.29 -3.22
CA PHE A 83 -3.44 11.64 -2.81
C PHE A 83 -2.97 12.00 -1.39
N VAL A 84 -2.96 11.05 -0.47
CA VAL A 84 -2.37 11.29 0.87
C VAL A 84 -0.88 11.62 0.74
N LEU A 85 -0.13 10.88 -0.07
CA LEU A 85 1.29 11.19 -0.29
C LEU A 85 1.47 12.55 -0.95
N TYR A 86 0.71 12.84 -1.99
CA TYR A 86 0.88 14.05 -2.80
C TYR A 86 0.46 15.33 -2.07
N PHE A 87 -0.68 15.32 -1.39
CA PHE A 87 -1.24 16.54 -0.77
C PHE A 87 -0.78 16.73 0.68
N ILE A 88 -0.43 15.66 1.39
CA ILE A 88 -0.11 15.71 2.82
C ILE A 88 1.38 15.50 3.04
N VAL A 89 1.94 14.36 2.57
CA VAL A 89 3.31 13.97 2.87
C VAL A 89 4.33 14.86 2.15
N LEU A 90 4.14 15.13 0.86
CA LEU A 90 5.07 15.92 0.05
C LEU A 90 5.34 17.32 0.64
N ARG A 91 4.40 17.86 1.41
CA ARG A 91 4.48 19.20 2.01
C ARG A 91 5.15 19.22 3.39
N ARG A 92 5.53 18.05 3.91
CA ARG A 92 6.17 17.95 5.23
C ARG A 92 7.65 18.20 5.14
N SER A 93 8.18 18.97 6.09
CA SER A 93 9.62 19.24 6.22
C SER A 93 10.41 17.97 6.54
N GLU A 94 9.76 17.02 7.18
CA GLU A 94 10.31 15.70 7.53
C GLU A 94 10.60 14.84 6.31
N PHE A 95 9.86 15.04 5.20
CA PHE A 95 10.09 14.33 3.94
C PHE A 95 11.35 14.86 3.25
N ASN A 96 12.52 14.39 3.69
CA ASN A 96 13.83 14.98 3.36
C ASN A 96 14.83 14.02 2.73
N GLU A 97 14.43 12.76 2.49
CA GLU A 97 15.19 11.79 1.69
C GLU A 97 14.28 10.79 0.93
N PRO A 98 14.79 10.14 -0.14
CA PRO A 98 13.97 9.26 -0.95
C PRO A 98 13.37 8.06 -0.20
N MET A 99 14.03 7.55 0.86
CA MET A 99 13.55 6.44 1.66
C MET A 99 12.25 6.76 2.39
N ASP A 100 12.05 8.02 2.79
CA ASP A 100 10.83 8.48 3.46
C ASP A 100 9.59 8.19 2.61
N GLY A 101 9.75 8.25 1.28
CA GLY A 101 8.70 7.84 0.35
C GLY A 101 8.23 6.41 0.59
N ILE A 102 9.16 5.45 0.77
CA ILE A 102 8.79 4.06 1.08
C ILE A 102 8.11 3.98 2.44
N VAL A 103 8.66 4.63 3.47
CA VAL A 103 8.09 4.60 4.82
C VAL A 103 6.66 5.13 4.82
N TYR A 104 6.41 6.29 4.22
CA TYR A 104 5.06 6.87 4.18
C TYR A 104 4.12 6.13 3.22
N GLY A 105 4.63 5.64 2.08
CA GLY A 105 3.85 4.83 1.14
C GLY A 105 3.34 3.53 1.77
N VAL A 106 4.21 2.83 2.48
CA VAL A 106 3.84 1.63 3.26
C VAL A 106 2.88 2.00 4.40
N THR A 107 3.12 3.12 5.08
CA THR A 107 2.30 3.56 6.22
C THR A 107 0.85 3.81 5.81
N VAL A 108 0.62 4.59 4.75
CA VAL A 108 -0.75 4.88 4.27
C VAL A 108 -1.43 3.61 3.75
N SER A 109 -0.69 2.77 3.02
CA SER A 109 -1.24 1.53 2.45
C SER A 109 -1.60 0.50 3.52
N LEU A 110 -0.82 0.38 4.59
CA LEU A 110 -1.12 -0.54 5.69
C LEU A 110 -2.17 0.02 6.65
N GLY A 111 -2.29 1.35 6.79
CA GLY A 111 -3.43 1.97 7.46
C GLY A 111 -4.73 1.61 6.75
N PHE A 112 -4.78 1.77 5.42
CA PHE A 112 -5.88 1.35 4.56
C PHE A 112 -6.19 -0.15 4.73
N ALA A 113 -5.19 -1.01 4.51
CA ALA A 113 -5.35 -2.45 4.59
C ALA A 113 -5.82 -2.95 5.97
N THR A 114 -5.43 -2.27 7.06
CA THR A 114 -5.86 -2.64 8.41
C THR A 114 -7.37 -2.47 8.57
N TYR A 115 -7.92 -1.34 8.14
CA TYR A 115 -9.35 -1.09 8.23
C TYR A 115 -10.12 -1.95 7.22
N GLU A 116 -9.67 -2.01 5.98
CA GLU A 116 -10.28 -2.85 4.96
C GLU A 116 -10.34 -4.32 5.40
N ASN A 117 -9.24 -4.85 5.95
CA ASN A 117 -9.22 -6.23 6.46
C ASN A 117 -10.19 -6.43 7.63
N TYR A 118 -10.33 -5.42 8.51
CA TYR A 118 -11.34 -5.44 9.57
C TYR A 118 -12.76 -5.50 9.00
N ASP A 119 -13.06 -4.67 8.00
CA ASP A 119 -14.37 -4.62 7.34
C ASP A 119 -14.72 -5.96 6.66
N TYR A 120 -13.77 -6.53 5.90
CA TYR A 120 -13.94 -7.84 5.27
C TYR A 120 -14.21 -8.95 6.28
N VAL A 121 -13.45 -9.00 7.37
CA VAL A 121 -13.51 -10.09 8.35
C VAL A 121 -14.74 -10.00 9.26
N PHE A 122 -15.15 -8.80 9.66
CA PHE A 122 -16.22 -8.63 10.66
C PHE A 122 -17.57 -8.21 10.08
N TYR A 123 -17.59 -7.72 8.83
CA TYR A 123 -18.82 -7.38 8.12
C TYR A 123 -19.05 -8.30 6.92
N TRP A 124 -18.21 -8.28 5.91
CA TRP A 124 -18.41 -9.02 4.66
C TRP A 124 -18.35 -10.53 4.80
N ALA A 125 -17.55 -11.08 5.71
CA ALA A 125 -17.53 -12.51 5.99
C ALA A 125 -18.92 -13.05 6.35
N LYS A 126 -19.68 -12.29 7.14
CA LYS A 126 -21.04 -12.63 7.52
C LYS A 126 -22.01 -12.56 6.33
N GLU A 127 -21.91 -11.52 5.51
CA GLU A 127 -22.76 -11.37 4.31
C GLU A 127 -22.51 -12.48 3.28
N TRP A 128 -21.27 -12.97 3.19
CA TRP A 128 -20.89 -14.04 2.24
C TRP A 128 -20.95 -15.46 2.83
N ASP A 129 -21.39 -15.61 4.07
CA ASP A 129 -21.41 -16.89 4.79
C ASP A 129 -20.04 -17.59 4.81
N ILE A 130 -18.98 -16.83 5.04
CA ILE A 130 -17.59 -17.29 5.15
C ILE A 130 -17.16 -17.24 6.62
N ASP A 131 -16.41 -18.27 7.09
CA ASP A 131 -15.80 -18.26 8.41
C ASP A 131 -14.83 -17.07 8.55
N PRO A 132 -15.09 -16.12 9.49
CA PRO A 132 -14.25 -14.94 9.70
C PRO A 132 -12.78 -15.27 10.01
N TYR A 133 -12.53 -16.38 10.72
CA TYR A 133 -11.17 -16.80 11.04
C TYR A 133 -10.40 -17.24 9.79
N GLN A 134 -11.04 -18.00 8.92
CA GLN A 134 -10.47 -18.45 7.65
C GLN A 134 -10.20 -17.27 6.71
N LEU A 135 -11.15 -16.34 6.63
CA LEU A 135 -10.96 -15.12 5.82
C LEU A 135 -9.83 -14.25 6.36
N ALA A 136 -9.73 -14.06 7.69
CA ALA A 136 -8.65 -13.33 8.32
C ALA A 136 -7.27 -13.97 8.00
N LEU A 137 -7.17 -15.30 8.12
CA LEU A 137 -5.95 -16.04 7.74
C LEU A 137 -5.62 -15.79 6.27
N TRP A 138 -6.56 -16.03 5.36
CA TRP A 138 -6.34 -15.83 3.93
C TRP A 138 -5.82 -14.42 3.62
N ARG A 139 -6.49 -13.40 4.12
CA ARG A 139 -6.13 -12.00 3.88
C ARG A 139 -4.80 -11.61 4.54
N SER A 140 -4.40 -12.27 5.62
CA SER A 140 -3.14 -11.99 6.33
C SER A 140 -1.88 -12.30 5.49
N TYR A 141 -1.94 -13.28 4.60
CA TYR A 141 -0.81 -13.64 3.72
C TYR A 141 -1.06 -13.33 2.24
N SER A 142 -2.19 -12.72 1.90
CA SER A 142 -2.52 -12.31 0.53
C SER A 142 -2.78 -10.81 0.41
N ALA A 143 -3.93 -10.30 0.85
CA ALA A 143 -4.34 -8.90 0.68
C ALA A 143 -3.46 -7.92 1.47
N ILE A 144 -3.15 -8.20 2.73
CA ILE A 144 -2.30 -7.31 3.54
C ILE A 144 -0.89 -7.17 2.95
N PRO A 145 -0.17 -8.24 2.57
CA PRO A 145 1.08 -8.14 1.84
C PRO A 145 0.96 -7.38 0.52
N LEU A 146 -0.11 -7.58 -0.25
CA LEU A 146 -0.35 -6.83 -1.48
C LEU A 146 -0.30 -5.33 -1.24
N HIS A 147 -1.10 -4.82 -0.30
CA HIS A 147 -1.15 -3.40 0.01
C HIS A 147 0.20 -2.87 0.51
N GLY A 148 0.88 -3.61 1.39
CA GLY A 148 2.22 -3.25 1.85
C GLY A 148 3.23 -3.14 0.71
N LEU A 149 3.25 -4.12 -0.20
CA LEU A 149 4.16 -4.15 -1.34
C LEU A 149 3.82 -3.05 -2.37
N CYS A 150 2.53 -2.82 -2.66
CA CYS A 150 2.07 -1.67 -3.47
C CYS A 150 2.51 -0.35 -2.83
N GLY A 151 2.43 -0.22 -1.50
CA GLY A 151 2.93 0.94 -0.77
C GLY A 151 4.43 1.16 -0.92
N VAL A 152 5.25 0.10 -0.94
CA VAL A 152 6.69 0.19 -1.22
C VAL A 152 6.94 0.73 -2.63
N VAL A 153 6.25 0.19 -3.63
CA VAL A 153 6.41 0.60 -5.04
C VAL A 153 5.95 2.06 -5.23
N MET A 154 4.78 2.40 -4.71
CA MET A 154 4.26 3.77 -4.72
C MET A 154 5.26 4.73 -4.08
N GLY A 155 5.68 4.44 -2.87
CA GLY A 155 6.61 5.27 -2.10
C GLY A 155 7.98 5.40 -2.74
N PHE A 156 8.52 4.33 -3.33
CA PHE A 156 9.80 4.37 -4.04
C PHE A 156 9.79 5.37 -5.20
N TYR A 157 8.82 5.24 -6.10
CA TYR A 157 8.73 6.14 -7.25
C TYR A 157 8.32 7.55 -6.84
N PHE A 158 7.50 7.70 -5.80
CA PHE A 158 7.14 8.99 -5.24
C PHE A 158 8.36 9.69 -4.63
N GLY A 159 9.21 8.97 -3.89
CA GLY A 159 10.49 9.48 -3.41
C GLY A 159 11.40 9.91 -4.55
N LEU A 160 11.54 9.11 -5.61
CA LEU A 160 12.31 9.52 -6.79
C LEU A 160 11.76 10.80 -7.44
N TYR A 161 10.44 10.95 -7.53
CA TYR A 161 9.82 12.17 -8.06
C TYR A 161 10.19 13.39 -7.21
N SER A 162 10.02 13.32 -5.90
CA SER A 162 10.27 14.42 -4.99
C SER A 162 11.70 14.97 -5.07
N PHE A 163 12.69 14.11 -5.28
CA PHE A 163 14.10 14.50 -5.30
C PHE A 163 14.69 14.69 -6.70
N THR A 164 13.95 14.35 -7.76
CA THR A 164 14.43 14.54 -9.14
C THR A 164 13.54 15.44 -9.99
N ALA A 165 12.32 15.75 -9.52
CA ALA A 165 11.28 16.49 -10.23
C ALA A 165 10.88 15.88 -11.60
N LYS A 166 11.17 14.59 -11.83
CA LYS A 166 10.85 13.91 -13.10
C LYS A 166 9.46 13.31 -13.04
N TYR A 167 8.50 13.91 -13.73
CA TYR A 167 7.09 13.48 -13.77
C TYR A 167 6.85 12.00 -14.11
N LYS A 168 7.76 11.37 -14.86
CA LYS A 168 7.67 9.93 -15.12
C LYS A 168 7.60 9.10 -13.83
N TYR A 169 8.31 9.52 -12.78
CA TYR A 169 8.29 8.80 -11.51
C TYR A 169 6.99 9.03 -10.76
N LEU A 170 6.37 10.22 -10.89
CA LEU A 170 5.04 10.47 -10.33
C LEU A 170 3.98 9.57 -11.00
N ILE A 171 4.04 9.42 -12.32
CA ILE A 171 3.15 8.51 -13.05
C ILE A 171 3.38 7.05 -12.62
N LEU A 172 4.63 6.62 -12.53
CA LEU A 172 4.97 5.25 -12.14
C LEU A 172 4.58 4.95 -10.69
N SER A 173 4.58 5.96 -9.79
CA SER A 173 4.18 5.78 -8.40
C SER A 173 2.70 5.41 -8.24
N LEU A 174 1.84 5.79 -9.19
CA LEU A 174 0.45 5.39 -9.22
C LEU A 174 0.21 4.18 -10.14
N LEU A 175 0.78 4.20 -11.35
CA LEU A 175 0.46 3.24 -12.40
C LEU A 175 0.87 1.80 -12.03
N ILE A 176 2.07 1.60 -11.45
CA ILE A 176 2.56 0.25 -11.15
C ILE A 176 1.75 -0.39 -10.00
N PRO A 177 1.52 0.27 -8.84
CA PRO A 177 0.65 -0.28 -7.80
C PRO A 177 -0.77 -0.54 -8.30
N TYR A 178 -1.35 0.39 -9.07
CA TYR A 178 -2.66 0.21 -9.69
C TYR A 178 -2.75 -1.07 -10.54
N LEU A 179 -1.80 -1.27 -11.44
CA LEU A 179 -1.78 -2.46 -12.29
C LEU A 179 -1.56 -3.74 -11.48
N ALA A 180 -0.63 -3.71 -10.53
CA ALA A 180 -0.35 -4.87 -9.68
C ALA A 180 -1.57 -5.26 -8.83
N HIS A 181 -2.23 -4.30 -8.22
CA HIS A 181 -3.45 -4.51 -7.43
C HIS A 181 -4.60 -5.02 -8.32
N GLY A 182 -4.81 -4.37 -9.47
CA GLY A 182 -5.84 -4.80 -10.42
C GLY A 182 -5.64 -6.23 -10.91
N PHE A 183 -4.41 -6.60 -11.29
CA PHE A 183 -4.12 -7.98 -11.70
C PHE A 183 -4.23 -8.98 -10.55
N TYR A 184 -3.86 -8.60 -9.33
CA TYR A 184 -4.07 -9.46 -8.16
C TYR A 184 -5.56 -9.81 -7.98
N ASN A 185 -6.45 -8.83 -8.03
CA ASN A 185 -7.89 -9.04 -7.91
C ASN A 185 -8.45 -9.80 -9.11
N PHE A 186 -8.03 -9.43 -10.32
CA PHE A 186 -8.53 -10.04 -11.57
C PHE A 186 -8.18 -11.52 -11.69
N LEU A 187 -6.94 -11.89 -11.37
CA LEU A 187 -6.50 -13.29 -11.47
C LEU A 187 -7.11 -14.17 -10.37
N GLY A 188 -7.34 -13.60 -9.18
CA GLY A 188 -7.85 -14.36 -8.03
C GLY A 188 -6.94 -15.54 -7.67
N TYR A 189 -7.47 -16.50 -6.88
CA TYR A 189 -6.73 -17.70 -6.53
C TYR A 189 -6.68 -18.71 -7.70
N PRO A 190 -5.52 -19.33 -8.00
CA PRO A 190 -4.19 -19.14 -7.37
C PRO A 190 -3.34 -18.06 -8.04
N GLY A 191 -3.83 -17.39 -9.08
CA GLY A 191 -3.08 -16.46 -9.90
C GLY A 191 -2.57 -15.22 -9.14
N CYS A 192 -3.28 -14.79 -8.10
CA CYS A 192 -2.89 -13.68 -7.25
C CYS A 192 -1.48 -13.87 -6.61
N PHE A 193 -1.06 -15.11 -6.34
CA PHE A 193 0.28 -15.38 -5.81
C PHE A 193 1.40 -15.16 -6.81
N ILE A 194 1.12 -15.23 -8.10
CA ILE A 194 2.10 -14.85 -9.14
C ILE A 194 2.41 -13.36 -9.00
N ILE A 195 1.38 -12.53 -8.88
CA ILE A 195 1.54 -11.08 -8.69
C ILE A 195 2.28 -10.77 -7.39
N LEU A 196 1.90 -11.42 -6.28
CA LEU A 196 2.60 -11.25 -4.99
C LEU A 196 4.07 -11.65 -5.08
N GLY A 197 4.39 -12.77 -5.69
CA GLY A 197 5.78 -13.21 -5.90
C GLY A 197 6.60 -12.21 -6.71
N MET A 198 6.04 -11.70 -7.81
CA MET A 198 6.67 -10.65 -8.62
C MET A 198 6.89 -9.36 -7.81
N LEU A 199 5.89 -8.92 -7.04
CA LEU A 199 5.99 -7.74 -6.18
C LEU A 199 7.05 -7.92 -5.09
N VAL A 200 7.13 -9.09 -4.45
CA VAL A 200 8.17 -9.37 -3.43
C VAL A 200 9.56 -9.19 -4.01
N ILE A 201 9.85 -9.82 -5.16
CA ILE A 201 11.16 -9.70 -5.82
C ILE A 201 11.44 -8.24 -6.18
N PHE A 202 10.46 -7.55 -6.76
CA PHE A 202 10.60 -6.17 -7.18
C PHE A 202 10.85 -5.23 -5.99
N THR A 203 10.06 -5.33 -4.93
CA THR A 203 10.18 -4.48 -3.75
C THR A 203 11.47 -4.70 -2.96
N ILE A 204 12.00 -5.92 -2.92
CA ILE A 204 13.34 -6.19 -2.36
C ILE A 204 14.40 -5.39 -3.11
N ALA A 205 14.35 -5.37 -4.44
CA ALA A 205 15.29 -4.60 -5.25
C ALA A 205 15.17 -3.09 -5.00
N LEU A 206 13.93 -2.54 -4.99
CA LEU A 206 13.66 -1.13 -4.76
C LEU A 206 14.11 -0.67 -3.36
N HIS A 207 13.73 -1.41 -2.33
CA HIS A 207 14.11 -1.11 -0.94
C HIS A 207 15.63 -1.19 -0.75
N SER A 208 16.28 -2.23 -1.31
CA SER A 208 17.73 -2.37 -1.25
C SER A 208 18.46 -1.22 -1.95
N HIS A 209 17.89 -0.69 -3.04
CA HIS A 209 18.45 0.48 -3.72
C HIS A 209 18.52 1.71 -2.78
N PHE A 210 17.42 2.05 -2.13
CA PHE A 210 17.39 3.20 -1.21
C PHE A 210 18.23 2.96 0.05
N LYS A 211 18.28 1.76 0.59
CA LYS A 211 19.19 1.43 1.71
C LYS A 211 20.66 1.64 1.35
N LYS A 212 21.06 1.29 0.13
CA LYS A 212 22.43 1.56 -0.35
C LYS A 212 22.72 3.07 -0.44
N LEU A 213 21.75 3.88 -0.88
CA LEU A 213 21.89 5.33 -0.92
C LEU A 213 22.04 5.92 0.49
N GLN A 214 21.24 5.52 1.45
CA GLN A 214 21.35 5.93 2.86
C GLN A 214 22.71 5.56 3.44
N SER A 215 23.20 4.34 3.21
CA SER A 215 24.53 3.92 3.69
C SER A 215 25.65 4.77 3.12
N LYS A 216 25.57 5.15 1.84
CA LYS A 216 26.55 6.02 1.21
C LYS A 216 26.54 7.43 1.83
N LYS A 217 25.36 8.05 1.95
CA LYS A 217 25.16 9.36 2.58
C LYS A 217 25.72 9.40 4.00
N SER A 218 25.48 8.36 4.79
CA SER A 218 26.00 8.28 6.16
C SER A 218 27.52 8.26 6.22
N LYS A 219 28.20 7.48 5.38
CA LYS A 219 29.67 7.44 5.33
C LYS A 219 30.28 8.78 4.93
N GLU A 220 29.68 9.46 3.95
CA GLU A 220 30.13 10.80 3.53
C GLU A 220 30.00 11.84 4.64
N THR A 221 28.96 11.72 5.49
CA THR A 221 28.76 12.61 6.64
C THR A 221 29.77 12.32 7.76
N GLU A 222 30.13 11.07 7.99
CA GLU A 222 31.17 10.69 8.97
C GLU A 222 32.54 11.19 8.57
N VAL A 223 32.93 11.04 7.29
CA VAL A 223 34.23 11.52 6.78
C VAL A 223 34.36 13.04 6.86
N LYS A 224 33.28 13.79 6.70
CA LYS A 224 33.33 15.30 6.83
C LYS A 224 33.42 15.79 8.26
N LYS A 225 33.30 14.94 9.28
CA LYS A 225 33.41 15.29 10.70
C LYS A 225 34.80 15.03 11.27
N ILE A 226 35.70 14.38 10.51
CA ILE A 226 37.12 14.16 10.80
C ILE A 226 37.95 15.27 10.13
#